data_be6ce7456126ca93d1a115803ba3f225
#
_entry.id   be6ce7456126ca93d1a115803ba3f225
#
_cell.length_a   1.000
_cell.length_b   1.000
_cell.length_c   1.000
_cell.angle_alpha   90.00
_cell.angle_beta   90.00
_cell.angle_gamma   90.00
#
_symmetry.space_group_name_H-M   'P 1'
#
loop_
_entity.id
_entity.type
_entity.pdbx_description
1 polymer ?
#
loop_
_entity_poly.entity_id
_entity_poly.type
_entity_poly.pdbx_seq_one_letter_code
_entity_poly.pdbx_strand_id
1 'polypeptide(L)'
;KRLIMTVFGIAGSMGLMLVGFGLYDSIMDIALLQYDQIQHYDAMVINDEDATDSQEKDLLKFLDGNSEIDHYTRVQLTKMTAPKEKGSVSIYVYVPENTDNFKEDVTLRDRKSHEQYELTDDGAVICEKTASLIGVKTGDEITLEKDNRKYKVKITAVTENYMGHYVYMTPSCYEKTFGEKPEYSSTVYTMKEDAESDLETLGNAILKYPAALSISYTSSTAGQVERMLGSLGAVIWVLIISAGMLAFVVLYNLNNINITERQR
;
A
#
# COMPACT_ATOMS: atom_id res chain seq x y z
N LYS A 1 27.32 -14.21 39.05
CA LYS A 1 26.86 -12.85 38.70
C LYS A 1 27.54 -12.31 37.43
N ARG A 2 28.92 -12.34 37.34
CA ARG A 2 29.68 -11.78 36.20
C ARG A 2 29.32 -12.44 34.85
N LEU A 3 29.31 -13.78 34.78
CA LEU A 3 28.94 -14.54 33.56
C LEU A 3 27.55 -14.14 33.04
N ILE A 4 26.59 -14.02 33.97
CA ILE A 4 25.23 -13.64 33.64
C ILE A 4 25.17 -12.23 33.02
N MET A 5 25.85 -11.25 33.64
CA MET A 5 25.91 -9.87 33.08
C MET A 5 26.56 -9.83 31.71
N THR A 6 27.60 -10.62 31.46
CA THR A 6 28.26 -10.70 30.17
C THR A 6 27.36 -11.33 29.11
N VAL A 7 26.71 -12.44 29.44
CA VAL A 7 25.77 -13.10 28.52
C VAL A 7 24.61 -12.17 28.17
N PHE A 8 24.00 -11.51 29.15
CA PHE A 8 22.92 -10.56 28.90
C PHE A 8 23.40 -9.33 28.14
N GLY A 9 24.60 -8.81 28.37
CA GLY A 9 25.17 -7.69 27.65
C GLY A 9 25.41 -8.01 26.19
N ILE A 10 26.00 -9.16 25.86
CA ILE A 10 26.26 -9.59 24.47
C ILE A 10 24.94 -9.95 23.79
N ALA A 11 24.09 -10.74 24.44
CA ALA A 11 22.79 -11.12 23.85
C ALA A 11 21.90 -9.90 23.59
N GLY A 12 21.88 -8.92 24.51
CA GLY A 12 21.13 -7.68 24.36
C GLY A 12 21.63 -6.83 23.20
N SER A 13 22.95 -6.65 23.07
CA SER A 13 23.53 -5.88 21.96
C SER A 13 23.33 -6.56 20.60
N MET A 14 23.51 -7.88 20.52
CA MET A 14 23.22 -8.65 19.29
C MET A 14 21.73 -8.60 18.92
N GLY A 15 20.84 -8.75 19.92
CA GLY A 15 19.40 -8.63 19.72
C GLY A 15 19.01 -7.26 19.18
N LEU A 16 19.60 -6.19 19.72
CA LEU A 16 19.32 -4.82 19.25
C LEU A 16 19.81 -4.57 17.82
N MET A 17 20.98 -5.13 17.45
CA MET A 17 21.48 -5.08 16.07
C MET A 17 20.56 -5.83 15.11
N LEU A 18 20.14 -7.06 15.45
CA LEU A 18 19.22 -7.86 14.64
C LEU A 18 17.89 -7.15 14.43
N VAL A 19 17.33 -6.57 15.49
CA VAL A 19 16.10 -5.77 15.39
C VAL A 19 16.32 -4.54 14.51
N GLY A 20 17.46 -3.83 14.67
CA GLY A 20 17.77 -2.65 13.86
C GLY A 20 17.87 -2.97 12.36
N PHE A 21 18.62 -3.99 11.97
CA PHE A 21 18.74 -4.40 10.57
C PHE A 21 17.42 -4.95 10.02
N GLY A 22 16.72 -5.81 10.79
CA GLY A 22 15.43 -6.36 10.34
C GLY A 22 14.34 -5.29 10.17
N LEU A 23 14.32 -4.26 11.02
CA LEU A 23 13.43 -3.11 10.85
C LEU A 23 13.81 -2.29 9.61
N TYR A 24 15.11 -2.06 9.40
CA TYR A 24 15.57 -1.30 8.23
C TYR A 24 15.14 -1.96 6.93
N ASP A 25 15.46 -3.24 6.75
CA ASP A 25 15.10 -4.01 5.56
C ASP A 25 13.58 -4.04 5.36
N SER A 26 12.82 -4.39 6.42
CA SER A 26 11.36 -4.48 6.33
C SER A 26 10.67 -3.15 6.00
N ILE A 27 11.25 -2.02 6.43
CA ILE A 27 10.70 -0.69 6.17
C ILE A 27 11.04 -0.23 4.75
N MET A 28 12.28 -0.46 4.30
CA MET A 28 12.71 -0.03 2.97
C MET A 28 12.00 -0.80 1.85
N ASP A 29 11.65 -2.07 2.08
CA ASP A 29 10.94 -2.89 1.11
C ASP A 29 9.47 -2.51 0.91
N ILE A 30 8.86 -1.72 1.83
CA ILE A 30 7.43 -1.37 1.76
C ILE A 30 7.08 -0.66 0.44
N ALA A 31 7.88 0.33 0.04
CA ALA A 31 7.61 1.10 -1.18
C ALA A 31 7.73 0.22 -2.43
N LEU A 32 8.78 -0.61 -2.49
CA LEU A 32 9.01 -1.54 -3.58
C LEU A 32 7.87 -2.57 -3.68
N LEU A 33 7.51 -3.20 -2.55
CA LEU A 33 6.43 -4.20 -2.54
C LEU A 33 5.08 -3.58 -2.95
N GLN A 34 4.78 -2.37 -2.49
CA GLN A 34 3.51 -1.71 -2.81
C GLN A 34 3.43 -1.28 -4.27
N TYR A 35 4.47 -0.63 -4.80
CA TYR A 35 4.41 0.05 -6.08
C TYR A 35 5.06 -0.71 -7.25
N ASP A 36 5.74 -1.83 -6.97
CA ASP A 36 6.31 -2.70 -7.99
C ASP A 36 5.60 -4.06 -8.08
N GLN A 37 5.04 -4.55 -6.94
CA GLN A 37 4.43 -5.88 -6.89
C GLN A 37 2.92 -5.91 -6.67
N ILE A 38 2.31 -4.81 -6.24
CA ILE A 38 0.87 -4.75 -5.94
C ILE A 38 0.15 -3.75 -6.82
N GLN A 39 0.64 -2.52 -6.97
CA GLN A 39 0.07 -1.49 -7.82
C GLN A 39 0.98 -1.27 -9.03
N HIS A 40 0.51 -1.60 -10.21
CA HIS A 40 1.32 -1.61 -11.43
C HIS A 40 1.05 -0.42 -12.36
N TYR A 41 -0.04 0.34 -12.13
CA TYR A 41 -0.35 1.50 -12.95
C TYR A 41 0.62 2.67 -12.69
N ASP A 42 0.92 3.45 -13.70
CA ASP A 42 1.88 4.55 -13.63
C ASP A 42 1.30 5.81 -13.04
N ALA A 43 0.02 6.07 -13.30
CA ALA A 43 -0.65 7.25 -12.77
C ALA A 43 -2.16 7.04 -12.59
N MET A 44 -2.73 7.88 -11.70
CA MET A 44 -4.16 8.01 -11.48
C MET A 44 -4.58 9.45 -11.78
N VAL A 45 -5.49 9.60 -12.72
CA VAL A 45 -6.22 10.85 -12.99
C VAL A 45 -7.41 10.90 -12.04
N ILE A 46 -7.55 11.98 -11.31
CA ILE A 46 -8.75 12.28 -10.52
C ILE A 46 -9.64 13.15 -11.40
N ASN A 47 -10.85 12.70 -11.66
CA ASN A 47 -11.80 13.40 -12.50
C ASN A 47 -12.43 14.58 -11.73
N ASP A 48 -12.80 15.61 -12.44
CA ASP A 48 -13.59 16.72 -11.90
C ASP A 48 -15.05 16.27 -11.71
N GLU A 49 -15.58 16.38 -10.50
CA GLU A 49 -16.96 16.01 -10.18
C GLU A 49 -17.98 16.87 -10.92
N ASP A 50 -17.63 18.09 -11.34
CA ASP A 50 -18.44 18.99 -12.11
C ASP A 50 -18.31 18.81 -13.63
N ALA A 51 -17.50 17.83 -14.09
CA ALA A 51 -17.32 17.55 -15.51
C ALA A 51 -18.61 17.05 -16.15
N THR A 52 -18.88 17.52 -17.35
CA THR A 52 -20.01 17.03 -18.14
C THR A 52 -19.65 15.71 -18.84
N ASP A 53 -20.67 14.90 -19.16
CA ASP A 53 -20.51 13.65 -19.92
C ASP A 53 -19.73 13.85 -21.25
N SER A 54 -19.85 15.04 -21.87
CA SER A 54 -19.11 15.36 -23.09
C SER A 54 -17.63 15.54 -22.82
N GLN A 55 -17.28 16.21 -21.73
CA GLN A 55 -15.90 16.46 -21.33
C GLN A 55 -15.21 15.16 -20.92
N GLU A 56 -15.90 14.27 -20.20
CA GLU A 56 -15.38 12.94 -19.90
C GLU A 56 -15.15 12.11 -21.18
N LYS A 57 -16.10 12.12 -22.10
CA LYS A 57 -15.95 11.43 -23.41
C LYS A 57 -14.77 11.96 -24.21
N ASP A 58 -14.52 13.26 -24.18
CA ASP A 58 -13.39 13.85 -24.88
C ASP A 58 -12.06 13.41 -24.26
N LEU A 59 -11.99 13.32 -22.93
CA LEU A 59 -10.82 12.79 -22.21
C LEU A 59 -10.60 11.31 -22.55
N LEU A 60 -11.65 10.47 -22.47
CA LEU A 60 -11.56 9.04 -22.79
C LEU A 60 -11.13 8.81 -24.23
N LYS A 61 -11.67 9.59 -25.17
CA LYS A 61 -11.27 9.53 -26.58
C LYS A 61 -9.80 9.91 -26.79
N PHE A 62 -9.27 10.84 -25.99
CA PHE A 62 -7.85 11.16 -26.00
C PHE A 62 -7.01 9.99 -25.50
N LEU A 63 -7.41 9.36 -24.39
CA LEU A 63 -6.72 8.18 -23.84
C LEU A 63 -6.74 7.01 -24.83
N ASP A 64 -7.91 6.72 -25.44
CA ASP A 64 -8.05 5.66 -26.45
C ASP A 64 -7.19 5.89 -27.71
N GLY A 65 -7.02 7.15 -28.09
CA GLY A 65 -6.24 7.52 -29.28
C GLY A 65 -4.74 7.69 -29.03
N ASN A 66 -4.27 7.61 -27.79
CA ASN A 66 -2.88 7.83 -27.46
C ASN A 66 -2.07 6.53 -27.60
N SER A 67 -1.03 6.57 -28.45
CA SER A 67 -0.19 5.39 -28.72
C SER A 67 0.80 5.05 -27.61
N GLU A 68 1.02 5.93 -26.64
CA GLU A 68 1.95 5.76 -25.53
C GLU A 68 1.33 5.01 -24.34
N ILE A 69 -0.02 5.01 -24.27
CA ILE A 69 -0.78 4.29 -23.25
C ILE A 69 -0.90 2.82 -23.67
N ASP A 70 -0.58 1.92 -22.77
CA ASP A 70 -0.80 0.50 -22.94
C ASP A 70 -2.27 0.15 -22.69
N HIS A 71 -2.74 0.49 -21.48
CA HIS A 71 -4.15 0.36 -21.10
C HIS A 71 -4.53 1.41 -20.05
N TYR A 72 -5.83 1.58 -19.85
CA TYR A 72 -6.38 2.35 -18.76
C TYR A 72 -7.65 1.71 -18.20
N THR A 73 -7.95 1.99 -16.94
CA THR A 73 -9.16 1.51 -16.28
C THR A 73 -9.83 2.67 -15.55
N ARG A 74 -11.12 2.89 -15.81
CA ARG A 74 -11.91 3.81 -14.98
C ARG A 74 -12.21 3.14 -13.66
N VAL A 75 -12.11 3.91 -12.58
CA VAL A 75 -12.32 3.39 -11.23
C VAL A 75 -13.20 4.32 -10.41
N GLN A 76 -14.07 3.73 -9.61
CA GLN A 76 -14.69 4.44 -8.50
C GLN A 76 -13.81 4.29 -7.27
N LEU A 77 -13.44 5.41 -6.67
CA LEU A 77 -12.68 5.42 -5.42
C LEU A 77 -13.45 6.22 -4.37
N THR A 78 -14.29 5.54 -3.59
CA THR A 78 -15.16 6.19 -2.61
C THR A 78 -14.64 5.96 -1.19
N LYS A 79 -14.48 7.06 -0.44
CA LYS A 79 -14.09 7.01 0.96
C LYS A 79 -15.29 6.67 1.83
N MET A 80 -15.16 5.63 2.62
CA MET A 80 -16.16 5.16 3.58
C MET A 80 -15.51 4.93 4.94
N THR A 81 -16.30 4.62 5.95
CA THR A 81 -15.80 4.20 7.26
C THR A 81 -16.30 2.81 7.61
N ALA A 82 -15.47 2.05 8.32
CA ALA A 82 -15.88 0.79 8.92
C ALA A 82 -15.71 0.87 10.43
N PRO A 83 -16.72 0.48 11.22
CA PRO A 83 -16.62 0.46 12.67
C PRO A 83 -15.60 -0.61 13.11
N LYS A 84 -14.89 -0.33 14.18
CA LYS A 84 -14.00 -1.25 14.89
C LYS A 84 -14.29 -1.21 16.37
N GLU A 85 -13.66 -2.07 17.17
CA GLU A 85 -13.88 -2.18 18.60
C GLU A 85 -13.85 -0.81 19.35
N LYS A 86 -12.93 0.07 18.96
CA LYS A 86 -12.84 1.45 19.47
C LYS A 86 -12.72 2.43 18.30
N GLY A 87 -13.83 3.08 17.93
CA GLY A 87 -13.88 4.07 16.86
C GLY A 87 -14.15 3.45 15.49
N SER A 88 -13.65 4.06 14.44
CA SER A 88 -13.81 3.61 13.05
C SER A 88 -12.47 3.70 12.30
N VAL A 89 -12.36 3.00 11.19
CA VAL A 89 -11.26 3.11 10.24
C VAL A 89 -11.80 3.66 8.92
N SER A 90 -11.06 4.60 8.33
CA SER A 90 -11.37 5.13 7.00
C SER A 90 -10.86 4.15 5.94
N ILE A 91 -11.71 3.80 5.00
CA ILE A 91 -11.46 2.80 3.94
C ILE A 91 -11.83 3.42 2.60
N TYR A 92 -11.07 3.09 1.57
CA TYR A 92 -11.42 3.36 0.19
C TYR A 92 -12.06 2.11 -0.43
N VAL A 93 -13.30 2.25 -0.88
CA VAL A 93 -13.95 1.24 -1.72
C VAL A 93 -13.50 1.50 -3.15
N TYR A 94 -12.80 0.53 -3.73
CA TYR A 94 -12.23 0.57 -5.07
C TYR A 94 -13.03 -0.35 -5.98
N VAL A 95 -13.64 0.21 -7.02
CA VAL A 95 -14.46 -0.53 -7.99
C VAL A 95 -13.94 -0.22 -9.39
N PRO A 96 -13.27 -1.16 -10.06
CA PRO A 96 -12.86 -0.98 -11.45
C PRO A 96 -14.05 -1.13 -12.38
N GLU A 97 -14.09 -0.36 -13.47
CA GLU A 97 -15.09 -0.52 -14.54
C GLU A 97 -14.90 -1.85 -15.27
N ASN A 98 -13.65 -2.23 -15.51
CA ASN A 98 -13.27 -3.47 -16.17
C ASN A 98 -12.40 -4.31 -15.22
N THR A 99 -12.90 -5.48 -14.82
CA THR A 99 -12.20 -6.40 -13.93
C THR A 99 -11.05 -7.15 -14.59
N ASP A 100 -11.02 -7.25 -15.92
CA ASP A 100 -9.91 -7.90 -16.62
C ASP A 100 -8.69 -6.97 -16.67
N ASN A 101 -8.87 -5.71 -17.03
CA ASN A 101 -7.80 -4.71 -16.96
C ASN A 101 -7.31 -4.50 -15.52
N PHE A 102 -8.22 -4.55 -14.54
CA PHE A 102 -7.84 -4.39 -13.13
C PHE A 102 -6.79 -5.39 -12.65
N LYS A 103 -6.75 -6.60 -13.21
CA LYS A 103 -5.72 -7.61 -12.87
C LYS A 103 -4.31 -7.18 -13.30
N GLU A 104 -4.22 -6.33 -14.31
CA GLU A 104 -2.98 -5.74 -14.79
C GLU A 104 -2.60 -4.52 -13.96
N ASP A 105 -3.60 -3.76 -13.45
CA ASP A 105 -3.41 -2.58 -12.61
C ASP A 105 -3.05 -2.91 -11.16
N VAL A 106 -3.67 -3.97 -10.58
CA VAL A 106 -3.53 -4.32 -9.17
C VAL A 106 -3.48 -5.84 -8.96
N THR A 107 -2.43 -6.32 -8.35
CA THR A 107 -2.30 -7.72 -7.93
C THR A 107 -2.96 -7.92 -6.56
N LEU A 108 -4.01 -8.72 -6.53
CA LEU A 108 -4.61 -9.20 -5.28
C LEU A 108 -4.04 -10.58 -4.96
N ARG A 109 -3.34 -10.72 -3.82
CA ARG A 109 -2.72 -12.00 -3.43
C ARG A 109 -2.64 -12.19 -1.91
N ASP A 110 -2.50 -13.43 -1.48
CA ASP A 110 -2.09 -13.75 -0.10
C ASP A 110 -0.61 -13.43 0.11
N ARG A 111 -0.29 -12.74 1.20
CA ARG A 111 1.08 -12.30 1.51
C ARG A 111 2.07 -13.45 1.73
N LYS A 112 1.61 -14.62 2.17
CA LYS A 112 2.49 -15.75 2.52
C LYS A 112 2.63 -16.77 1.41
N SER A 113 1.49 -17.14 0.81
CA SER A 113 1.45 -18.15 -0.26
C SER A 113 1.69 -17.55 -1.64
N HIS A 114 1.52 -16.22 -1.79
CA HIS A 114 1.48 -15.49 -3.06
C HIS A 114 0.39 -16.00 -4.02
N GLU A 115 -0.59 -16.74 -3.50
CA GLU A 115 -1.77 -17.16 -4.26
C GLU A 115 -2.57 -15.92 -4.66
N GLN A 116 -2.84 -15.78 -5.95
CA GLN A 116 -3.57 -14.64 -6.48
C GLN A 116 -5.08 -14.85 -6.35
N TYR A 117 -5.79 -13.74 -6.13
CA TYR A 117 -7.24 -13.69 -6.03
C TYR A 117 -7.83 -12.90 -7.19
N GLU A 118 -9.02 -13.31 -7.60
CA GLU A 118 -9.84 -12.54 -8.53
C GLU A 118 -10.99 -11.87 -7.80
N LEU A 119 -11.45 -10.73 -8.32
CA LEU A 119 -12.69 -10.12 -7.86
C LEU A 119 -13.87 -10.98 -8.33
N THR A 120 -14.82 -11.22 -7.45
CA THR A 120 -16.04 -11.97 -7.75
C THR A 120 -17.27 -11.19 -7.30
N ASP A 121 -18.42 -11.49 -7.88
CA ASP A 121 -19.70 -10.85 -7.54
C ASP A 121 -20.28 -11.33 -6.19
N ASP A 122 -19.61 -12.29 -5.54
CA ASP A 122 -20.05 -12.89 -4.28
C ASP A 122 -19.65 -12.07 -3.05
N GLY A 123 -18.76 -11.09 -3.22
CA GLY A 123 -18.31 -10.22 -2.14
C GLY A 123 -17.08 -9.40 -2.51
N ALA A 124 -16.43 -8.89 -1.49
CA ALA A 124 -15.30 -7.98 -1.62
C ALA A 124 -13.98 -8.61 -1.13
N VAL A 125 -12.86 -8.12 -1.66
CA VAL A 125 -11.51 -8.42 -1.18
C VAL A 125 -11.03 -7.26 -0.31
N ILE A 126 -10.55 -7.54 0.91
CA ILE A 126 -10.11 -6.52 1.87
C ILE A 126 -8.61 -6.59 2.11
N CYS A 127 -7.96 -5.46 2.30
CA CYS A 127 -6.55 -5.40 2.69
C CYS A 127 -6.30 -6.03 4.06
N GLU A 128 -5.20 -6.78 4.21
CA GLU A 128 -4.81 -7.52 5.44
C GLU A 128 -4.81 -6.60 6.68
N LYS A 129 -4.21 -5.42 6.58
CA LYS A 129 -4.17 -4.46 7.68
C LYS A 129 -5.55 -3.99 8.10
N THR A 130 -6.42 -3.74 7.12
CA THR A 130 -7.81 -3.31 7.37
C THR A 130 -8.60 -4.42 8.03
N ALA A 131 -8.50 -5.64 7.51
CA ALA A 131 -9.14 -6.83 8.09
C ALA A 131 -8.71 -7.04 9.55
N SER A 132 -7.41 -6.92 9.84
CA SER A 132 -6.87 -7.01 11.20
C SER A 132 -7.38 -5.92 12.14
N LEU A 133 -7.52 -4.67 11.67
CA LEU A 133 -8.00 -3.53 12.46
C LEU A 133 -9.48 -3.66 12.83
N ILE A 134 -10.29 -4.24 11.93
CA ILE A 134 -11.73 -4.45 12.13
C ILE A 134 -11.99 -5.77 12.84
N GLY A 135 -11.06 -6.72 12.78
CA GLY A 135 -11.18 -8.06 13.38
C GLY A 135 -11.96 -9.04 12.51
N VAL A 136 -11.89 -8.93 11.18
CA VAL A 136 -12.60 -9.79 10.21
C VAL A 136 -11.65 -10.70 9.44
N LYS A 137 -12.21 -11.77 8.89
CA LYS A 137 -11.52 -12.80 8.11
C LYS A 137 -12.32 -13.12 6.84
N THR A 138 -11.71 -13.88 5.95
CA THR A 138 -12.42 -14.47 4.80
C THR A 138 -13.67 -15.23 5.27
N GLY A 139 -14.81 -14.95 4.65
CA GLY A 139 -16.12 -15.50 4.96
C GLY A 139 -16.98 -14.63 5.87
N ASP A 140 -16.40 -13.67 6.59
CA ASP A 140 -17.12 -12.73 7.45
C ASP A 140 -17.82 -11.63 6.64
N GLU A 141 -18.77 -10.95 7.28
CA GLU A 141 -19.37 -9.70 6.76
C GLU A 141 -18.73 -8.48 7.44
N ILE A 142 -18.47 -7.44 6.66
CA ILE A 142 -18.12 -6.12 7.19
C ILE A 142 -19.28 -5.14 7.02
N THR A 143 -19.32 -4.14 7.89
CA THR A 143 -20.21 -2.98 7.75
C THR A 143 -19.42 -1.80 7.22
N LEU A 144 -19.86 -1.23 6.11
CA LEU A 144 -19.36 0.02 5.56
C LEU A 144 -20.38 1.13 5.83
N GLU A 145 -19.90 2.28 6.23
CA GLU A 145 -20.76 3.45 6.56
C GLU A 145 -20.42 4.62 5.63
N LYS A 146 -21.42 5.15 4.95
CA LYS A 146 -21.36 6.34 4.11
C LYS A 146 -22.66 7.14 4.33
N ASP A 147 -22.57 8.43 4.54
CA ASP A 147 -23.72 9.35 4.66
C ASP A 147 -24.79 8.87 5.66
N ASN A 148 -24.36 8.42 6.83
CA ASN A 148 -25.20 7.83 7.90
C ASN A 148 -25.97 6.55 7.50
N ARG A 149 -25.65 5.95 6.37
CA ARG A 149 -26.19 4.65 5.95
C ARG A 149 -25.16 3.55 6.20
N LYS A 150 -25.66 2.36 6.51
CA LYS A 150 -24.86 1.16 6.77
C LYS A 150 -25.11 0.12 5.69
N TYR A 151 -24.02 -0.36 5.13
CA TYR A 151 -24.04 -1.37 4.09
C TYR A 151 -23.22 -2.58 4.55
N LYS A 152 -23.71 -3.77 4.27
CA LYS A 152 -23.02 -5.01 4.60
C LYS A 152 -22.49 -5.66 3.35
N VAL A 153 -21.23 -6.10 3.41
CA VAL A 153 -20.61 -6.85 2.32
C VAL A 153 -19.82 -8.02 2.87
N LYS A 154 -19.92 -9.18 2.21
CA LYS A 154 -19.16 -10.37 2.54
C LYS A 154 -17.73 -10.23 2.07
N ILE A 155 -16.78 -10.70 2.87
CA ILE A 155 -15.36 -10.74 2.50
C ILE A 155 -15.04 -12.10 1.88
N THR A 156 -14.64 -12.11 0.62
CA THR A 156 -14.25 -13.31 -0.13
C THR A 156 -12.77 -13.65 0.03
N ALA A 157 -11.90 -12.64 0.17
CA ALA A 157 -10.48 -12.85 0.41
C ALA A 157 -9.86 -11.67 1.20
N VAL A 158 -8.69 -11.93 1.79
CA VAL A 158 -7.85 -10.92 2.44
C VAL A 158 -6.56 -10.81 1.64
N THR A 159 -6.25 -9.62 1.12
CA THR A 159 -5.12 -9.39 0.23
C THR A 159 -3.97 -8.65 0.88
N GLU A 160 -2.77 -8.94 0.44
CA GLU A 160 -1.56 -8.19 0.76
C GLU A 160 -1.71 -6.73 0.33
N ASN A 161 -1.36 -5.79 1.21
CA ASN A 161 -1.29 -4.36 0.91
C ASN A 161 -0.56 -3.63 2.02
N TYR A 162 0.31 -2.70 1.68
CA TYR A 162 1.16 -1.98 2.63
C TYR A 162 0.73 -0.54 2.85
N MET A 163 0.09 0.07 1.85
CA MET A 163 -0.29 1.47 1.87
C MET A 163 -1.80 1.64 1.68
N GLY A 164 -2.42 2.44 2.56
CA GLY A 164 -3.85 2.68 2.52
C GLY A 164 -4.72 1.53 3.06
N HIS A 165 -6.01 1.76 3.08
CA HIS A 165 -7.02 0.82 3.52
C HIS A 165 -8.04 0.66 2.39
N TYR A 166 -7.99 -0.46 1.68
CA TYR A 166 -8.84 -0.70 0.52
C TYR A 166 -9.78 -1.88 0.73
N VAL A 167 -10.94 -1.76 0.11
CA VAL A 167 -11.90 -2.84 -0.13
C VAL A 167 -12.20 -2.83 -1.62
N TYR A 168 -11.81 -3.89 -2.30
CA TYR A 168 -11.97 -4.05 -3.75
C TYR A 168 -13.21 -4.88 -4.03
N MET A 169 -14.02 -4.47 -5.00
CA MET A 169 -15.20 -5.22 -5.42
C MET A 169 -15.52 -5.01 -6.90
N THR A 170 -16.26 -5.96 -7.49
CA THR A 170 -16.76 -5.81 -8.85
C THR A 170 -17.87 -4.76 -8.90
N PRO A 171 -18.16 -4.18 -10.10
CA PRO A 171 -19.33 -3.31 -10.29
C PRO A 171 -20.65 -3.97 -9.87
N SER A 172 -20.83 -5.26 -10.17
CA SER A 172 -22.02 -6.02 -9.78
C SER A 172 -22.14 -6.20 -8.27
N CYS A 173 -21.01 -6.48 -7.57
CA CYS A 173 -20.99 -6.57 -6.12
C CYS A 173 -21.31 -5.22 -5.49
N TYR A 174 -20.78 -4.13 -6.05
CA TYR A 174 -21.08 -2.76 -5.61
C TYR A 174 -22.57 -2.44 -5.75
N GLU A 175 -23.15 -2.68 -6.93
CA GLU A 175 -24.59 -2.42 -7.18
C GLU A 175 -25.49 -3.25 -6.24
N LYS A 176 -25.17 -4.52 -6.02
CA LYS A 176 -25.89 -5.37 -5.04
C LYS A 176 -25.79 -4.84 -3.61
N THR A 177 -24.63 -4.30 -3.23
CA THR A 177 -24.38 -3.86 -1.85
C THR A 177 -24.99 -2.49 -1.57
N PHE A 178 -24.84 -1.54 -2.49
CA PHE A 178 -25.22 -0.14 -2.28
C PHE A 178 -26.56 0.23 -2.91
N GLY A 179 -27.06 -0.56 -3.86
CA GLY A 179 -28.32 -0.32 -4.58
C GLY A 179 -28.19 0.76 -5.66
N GLU A 180 -26.98 1.17 -6.00
CA GLU A 180 -26.65 2.16 -7.03
C GLU A 180 -25.49 1.67 -7.89
N LYS A 181 -25.41 2.15 -9.13
CA LYS A 181 -24.27 1.83 -10.01
C LYS A 181 -23.04 2.62 -9.58
N PRO A 182 -21.82 2.08 -9.81
CA PRO A 182 -20.62 2.84 -9.54
C PRO A 182 -20.51 4.08 -10.43
N GLU A 183 -20.05 5.18 -9.83
CA GLU A 183 -19.69 6.42 -10.51
C GLU A 183 -18.17 6.52 -10.56
N TYR A 184 -17.61 6.43 -11.77
CA TYR A 184 -16.15 6.34 -11.95
C TYR A 184 -15.53 7.74 -11.86
N SER A 185 -15.01 8.05 -10.68
CA SER A 185 -14.43 9.36 -10.33
C SER A 185 -12.93 9.46 -10.61
N SER A 186 -12.30 8.40 -11.09
CA SER A 186 -10.88 8.38 -11.38
C SER A 186 -10.58 7.45 -12.55
N THR A 187 -9.40 7.62 -13.14
CA THR A 187 -8.90 6.74 -14.21
C THR A 187 -7.45 6.42 -13.93
N VAL A 188 -7.11 5.14 -13.79
CA VAL A 188 -5.72 4.68 -13.72
C VAL A 188 -5.25 4.34 -15.13
N TYR A 189 -3.98 4.58 -15.43
CA TYR A 189 -3.39 4.22 -16.72
C TYR A 189 -1.95 3.73 -16.56
N THR A 190 -1.56 2.86 -17.47
CA THR A 190 -0.23 2.30 -17.59
C THR A 190 0.35 2.68 -18.95
N MET A 191 1.60 3.12 -18.95
CA MET A 191 2.34 3.48 -20.16
C MET A 191 2.96 2.22 -20.78
N LYS A 192 3.23 2.28 -22.09
CA LYS A 192 4.11 1.27 -22.71
C LYS A 192 5.53 1.43 -22.21
N GLU A 193 6.28 0.34 -22.10
CA GLU A 193 7.66 0.32 -21.59
C GLU A 193 8.60 1.29 -22.32
N ASP A 194 8.38 1.50 -23.63
CA ASP A 194 9.19 2.41 -24.46
C ASP A 194 8.78 3.90 -24.32
N ALA A 195 7.67 4.19 -23.64
CA ALA A 195 7.11 5.53 -23.48
C ALA A 195 7.12 6.04 -22.03
N GLU A 196 7.66 5.31 -21.06
CA GLU A 196 7.68 5.70 -19.63
C GLU A 196 8.34 7.07 -19.38
N SER A 197 9.33 7.44 -20.20
CA SER A 197 9.99 8.75 -20.11
C SER A 197 9.08 9.95 -20.39
N ASP A 198 7.94 9.72 -21.04
CA ASP A 198 6.99 10.74 -21.46
C ASP A 198 5.78 10.89 -20.53
N LEU A 199 5.79 10.16 -19.40
CA LEU A 199 4.69 10.11 -18.40
C LEU A 199 4.24 11.51 -17.94
N GLU A 200 5.18 12.41 -17.60
CA GLU A 200 4.84 13.77 -17.19
C GLU A 200 4.31 14.63 -18.36
N THR A 201 4.82 14.39 -19.57
CA THR A 201 4.36 15.09 -20.78
C THR A 201 2.93 14.71 -21.11
N LEU A 202 2.63 13.41 -21.05
CA LEU A 202 1.27 12.89 -21.23
C LEU A 202 0.35 13.41 -20.12
N GLY A 203 0.76 13.39 -18.87
CA GLY A 203 -0.02 13.93 -17.76
C GLY A 203 -0.36 15.41 -17.94
N ASN A 204 0.59 16.22 -18.38
CA ASN A 204 0.35 17.62 -18.72
C ASN A 204 -0.61 17.80 -19.91
N ALA A 205 -0.65 16.86 -20.84
CA ALA A 205 -1.64 16.85 -21.92
C ALA A 205 -3.04 16.47 -21.41
N ILE A 206 -3.15 15.48 -20.55
CA ILE A 206 -4.40 15.05 -19.88
C ILE A 206 -5.01 16.21 -19.07
N LEU A 207 -4.19 16.95 -18.30
CA LEU A 207 -4.66 18.08 -17.49
C LEU A 207 -5.21 19.28 -18.30
N LYS A 208 -5.08 19.28 -19.61
CA LYS A 208 -5.73 20.27 -20.47
C LYS A 208 -7.23 19.97 -20.70
N TYR A 209 -7.65 18.75 -20.41
CA TYR A 209 -9.05 18.36 -20.52
C TYR A 209 -9.80 18.76 -19.23
N PRO A 210 -10.93 19.47 -19.34
CA PRO A 210 -11.68 19.93 -18.17
C PRO A 210 -12.18 18.82 -17.25
N ALA A 211 -12.27 17.60 -17.77
CA ALA A 211 -12.65 16.43 -16.96
C ALA A 211 -11.52 15.91 -16.06
N ALA A 212 -10.27 16.36 -16.26
CA ALA A 212 -9.14 15.96 -15.42
C ALA A 212 -8.82 17.05 -14.38
N LEU A 213 -9.11 16.78 -13.12
CA LEU A 213 -8.84 17.71 -12.02
C LEU A 213 -7.37 17.69 -11.60
N SER A 214 -6.81 16.50 -11.43
CA SER A 214 -5.43 16.32 -11.01
C SER A 214 -4.90 14.93 -11.40
N ILE A 215 -3.56 14.78 -11.36
CA ILE A 215 -2.89 13.50 -11.62
C ILE A 215 -1.97 13.18 -10.45
N SER A 216 -2.01 11.93 -10.02
CA SER A 216 -1.09 11.36 -9.05
C SER A 216 -0.23 10.31 -9.74
N TYR A 217 1.08 10.55 -9.82
CA TYR A 217 2.03 9.60 -10.38
C TYR A 217 2.49 8.60 -9.32
N THR A 218 2.47 7.33 -9.64
CA THR A 218 2.91 6.24 -8.76
C THR A 218 4.38 6.38 -8.37
N SER A 219 5.25 6.71 -9.33
CA SER A 219 6.67 6.96 -9.08
C SER A 219 6.93 8.12 -8.11
N SER A 220 6.18 9.22 -8.23
CA SER A 220 6.28 10.36 -7.30
C SER A 220 5.81 9.98 -5.89
N THR A 221 4.74 9.20 -5.79
CA THR A 221 4.20 8.71 -4.52
C THR A 221 5.16 7.73 -3.87
N ALA A 222 5.71 6.78 -4.63
CA ALA A 222 6.75 5.86 -4.18
C ALA A 222 7.97 6.61 -3.64
N GLY A 223 8.49 7.58 -4.39
CA GLY A 223 9.62 8.40 -3.96
C GLY A 223 9.33 9.27 -2.73
N GLN A 224 8.09 9.70 -2.49
CA GLN A 224 7.72 10.37 -1.24
C GLN A 224 7.73 9.39 -0.06
N VAL A 225 7.19 8.17 -0.26
CA VAL A 225 7.20 7.10 0.75
C VAL A 225 8.63 6.72 1.09
N GLU A 226 9.50 6.50 0.11
CA GLU A 226 10.91 6.20 0.33
C GLU A 226 11.63 7.28 1.13
N ARG A 227 11.41 8.57 0.82
CA ARG A 227 11.99 9.67 1.60
C ARG A 227 11.48 9.71 3.03
N MET A 228 10.20 9.47 3.24
CA MET A 228 9.60 9.41 4.57
C MET A 228 10.19 8.24 5.38
N LEU A 229 10.28 7.06 4.77
CA LEU A 229 10.87 5.87 5.39
C LEU A 229 12.37 6.02 5.60
N GLY A 230 13.08 6.65 4.66
CA GLY A 230 14.50 6.96 4.77
C GLY A 230 14.85 7.82 6.00
N SER A 231 13.95 8.71 6.41
CA SER A 231 14.14 9.49 7.64
C SER A 231 14.09 8.61 8.91
N LEU A 232 13.31 7.54 8.91
CA LEU A 232 13.29 6.54 9.98
C LEU A 232 14.58 5.70 9.97
N GLY A 233 15.15 5.46 8.80
CA GLY A 233 16.44 4.78 8.64
C GLY A 233 17.57 5.43 9.46
N ALA A 234 17.61 6.76 9.54
CA ALA A 234 18.59 7.48 10.35
C ALA A 234 18.48 7.12 11.84
N VAL A 235 17.27 6.99 12.37
CA VAL A 235 17.03 6.57 13.77
C VAL A 235 17.51 5.13 14.00
N ILE A 236 17.23 4.25 13.03
CA ILE A 236 17.66 2.85 13.09
C ILE A 236 19.20 2.74 13.08
N TRP A 237 19.88 3.54 12.26
CA TRP A 237 21.35 3.60 12.25
C TRP A 237 21.92 4.04 13.60
N VAL A 238 21.31 5.03 14.28
CA VAL A 238 21.70 5.42 15.63
C VAL A 238 21.56 4.27 16.62
N LEU A 239 20.47 3.49 16.51
CA LEU A 239 20.27 2.30 17.36
C LEU A 239 21.35 1.23 17.09
N ILE A 240 21.66 0.94 15.84
CA ILE A 240 22.67 -0.05 15.45
C ILE A 240 24.06 0.37 15.94
N ILE A 241 24.45 1.63 15.75
CA ILE A 241 25.74 2.16 16.23
C ILE A 241 25.82 2.10 17.76
N SER A 242 24.75 2.48 18.46
CA SER A 242 24.68 2.43 19.92
C SER A 242 24.79 0.99 20.44
N ALA A 243 24.13 0.03 19.78
CA ALA A 243 24.25 -1.39 20.09
C ALA A 243 25.66 -1.92 19.86
N GLY A 244 26.33 -1.50 18.77
CA GLY A 244 27.72 -1.83 18.48
C GLY A 244 28.70 -1.29 19.53
N MET A 245 28.52 -0.04 19.94
CA MET A 245 29.33 0.55 21.02
C MET A 245 29.13 -0.20 22.36
N LEU A 246 27.88 -0.56 22.68
CA LEU A 246 27.58 -1.35 23.88
C LEU A 246 28.27 -2.73 23.83
N ALA A 247 28.18 -3.41 22.69
CA ALA A 247 28.86 -4.69 22.47
C ALA A 247 30.38 -4.57 22.66
N PHE A 248 30.97 -3.52 22.08
CA PHE A 248 32.41 -3.25 22.23
C PHE A 248 32.82 -3.04 23.69
N VAL A 249 32.09 -2.22 24.43
CA VAL A 249 32.36 -1.97 25.86
C VAL A 249 32.27 -3.25 26.70
N VAL A 250 31.24 -4.08 26.46
CA VAL A 250 31.05 -5.35 27.14
C VAL A 250 32.22 -6.31 26.83
N LEU A 251 32.61 -6.45 25.56
CA LEU A 251 33.75 -7.30 25.17
C LEU A 251 35.07 -6.79 25.70
N TYR A 252 35.29 -5.47 25.70
CA TYR A 252 36.50 -4.86 26.27
C TYR A 252 36.61 -5.14 27.76
N ASN A 253 35.53 -4.95 28.52
CA ASN A 253 35.51 -5.26 29.94
C ASN A 253 35.76 -6.75 30.24
N LEU A 254 35.18 -7.64 29.40
CA LEU A 254 35.41 -9.08 29.51
C LEU A 254 36.89 -9.44 29.31
N ASN A 255 37.51 -8.85 28.29
CA ASN A 255 38.90 -9.10 27.94
C ASN A 255 39.83 -8.60 29.07
N ASN A 256 39.60 -7.41 29.63
CA ASN A 256 40.34 -6.88 30.76
C ASN A 256 40.26 -7.76 32.02
N ILE A 257 39.07 -8.30 32.31
CA ILE A 257 38.86 -9.21 33.45
C ILE A 257 39.63 -10.51 33.21
N ASN A 258 39.59 -11.11 32.03
CA ASN A 258 40.29 -12.32 31.67
C ASN A 258 41.84 -12.17 31.80
N ILE A 259 42.37 -11.01 31.36
CA ILE A 259 43.80 -10.71 31.48
C ILE A 259 44.21 -10.59 32.96
N THR A 260 43.42 -9.92 33.78
CA THR A 260 43.69 -9.72 35.20
C THR A 260 43.64 -11.02 36.02
N GLU A 261 42.73 -11.96 35.62
CA GLU A 261 42.63 -13.28 36.28
C GLU A 261 43.76 -14.24 35.88
N ARG A 262 44.36 -14.09 34.69
CA ARG A 262 45.51 -14.90 34.23
C ARG A 262 46.85 -14.40 34.78
N GLN A 263 46.92 -13.17 35.27
CA GLN A 263 48.14 -12.60 35.91
C GLN A 263 48.26 -12.85 37.40
N ARG A 264 47.27 -13.50 38.01
CA ARG A 264 47.31 -14.02 39.36
C ARG A 264 47.49 -15.53 39.37
#